data_be1660e32823e7f517b9e7649e1d7b20
#
_entry.id   be1660e32823e7f517b9e7649e1d7b20
#
_cell.length_a   1.000
_cell.length_b   1.000
_cell.length_c   1.000
_cell.angle_alpha   90.00
_cell.angle_beta   90.00
_cell.angle_gamma   90.00
#
_symmetry.space_group_name_H-M   'P 1'
#
loop_
_entity.id
_entity.type
_entity.pdbx_description
1 polymer ?
#
loop_
_entity_poly.entity_id
_entity_poly.type
_entity_poly.pdbx_seq_one_letter_code
_entity_poly.pdbx_strand_id
1 'polypeptide(L)'
;MKEKTYHTRCGMIHYWASVSNPDALTLVFLPGLTADHRLFDKQIQHFENRQNVIVWDAPAHASSWPFRFDFDLFDKAKWLDDILNQEGITKPVMIGQSMGGYVGQAYAQLYPDKMKGFVSIDSAPLQRSYVTAVEIWLLKRMEPVYAHYPWKWLLKSGSEGVATSDYGRNLMREMMLTYDGNQKRYAQIAGHGFRILAAAMEKDLPYEIKCPALLICGTQDHAGSCIRYNKAWHRNTKIPLTWIEGAGHNSNTDKPEQVNRLIEEFIANIL
;
A
#
# COMPACT_ATOMS: atom_id res chain seq x y z
N MET A 1 -12.74 15.07 3.42
CA MET A 1 -11.59 15.24 2.49
C MET A 1 -12.03 15.80 1.15
N LYS A 2 -11.15 16.49 0.41
CA LYS A 2 -11.40 17.05 -0.93
C LYS A 2 -10.70 16.18 -1.98
N GLU A 3 -11.42 15.78 -3.02
CA GLU A 3 -10.83 15.11 -4.19
C GLU A 3 -10.01 16.09 -5.01
N LYS A 4 -8.83 15.66 -5.43
CA LYS A 4 -7.87 16.39 -6.27
C LYS A 4 -7.24 15.45 -7.29
N THR A 5 -6.54 16.02 -8.26
CA THR A 5 -5.89 15.26 -9.33
C THR A 5 -4.45 15.74 -9.57
N TYR A 6 -3.60 14.81 -9.99
CA TYR A 6 -2.25 15.06 -10.42
C TYR A 6 -2.01 14.45 -11.81
N HIS A 7 -1.55 15.26 -12.76
CA HIS A 7 -1.32 14.83 -14.13
C HIS A 7 0.09 14.29 -14.31
N THR A 8 0.17 13.06 -14.80
CA THR A 8 1.45 12.41 -15.15
C THR A 8 1.57 12.19 -16.67
N ARG A 9 2.75 11.80 -17.13
CA ARG A 9 2.94 11.37 -18.54
C ARG A 9 2.11 10.12 -18.93
N CYS A 10 1.64 9.35 -17.94
CA CYS A 10 0.93 8.09 -18.16
C CYS A 10 -0.59 8.19 -17.99
N GLY A 11 -1.06 9.20 -17.28
CA GLY A 11 -2.48 9.40 -16.96
C GLY A 11 -2.65 10.34 -15.77
N MET A 12 -3.86 10.40 -15.26
CA MET A 12 -4.23 11.26 -14.13
C MET A 12 -4.35 10.43 -12.86
N ILE A 13 -3.69 10.87 -11.79
CA ILE A 13 -3.80 10.27 -10.46
C ILE A 13 -4.87 11.04 -9.68
N HIS A 14 -5.85 10.34 -9.14
CA HIS A 14 -6.83 10.88 -8.20
C HIS A 14 -6.37 10.64 -6.77
N TYR A 15 -6.49 11.66 -5.94
CA TYR A 15 -6.19 11.57 -4.52
C TYR A 15 -7.14 12.46 -3.71
N TRP A 16 -7.30 12.16 -2.45
CA TRP A 16 -8.13 12.90 -1.51
C TRP A 16 -7.24 13.48 -0.43
N ALA A 17 -7.45 14.75 -0.13
CA ALA A 17 -6.66 15.48 0.85
C ALA A 17 -7.56 16.25 1.84
N SER A 18 -7.22 16.19 3.11
CA SER A 18 -7.69 17.07 4.18
C SER A 18 -6.44 17.67 4.82
N VAL A 19 -5.96 18.78 4.24
CA VAL A 19 -4.77 19.50 4.71
C VAL A 19 -5.23 20.90 5.13
N SER A 20 -5.60 21.04 6.40
CA SER A 20 -6.20 22.26 6.95
C SER A 20 -5.36 22.90 8.04
N ASN A 21 -4.46 22.15 8.68
CA ASN A 21 -3.62 22.64 9.76
C ASN A 21 -2.14 22.49 9.40
N PRO A 22 -1.40 23.59 9.14
CA PRO A 22 0.01 23.56 8.79
C PRO A 22 0.91 22.92 9.88
N ASP A 23 0.49 23.01 11.14
CA ASP A 23 1.24 22.49 12.29
C ASP A 23 0.92 21.03 12.59
N ALA A 24 -0.15 20.48 12.02
CA ALA A 24 -0.49 19.07 12.21
C ALA A 24 0.37 18.15 11.34
N LEU A 25 0.67 16.98 11.91
CA LEU A 25 1.33 15.92 11.16
C LEU A 25 0.46 15.47 9.97
N THR A 26 1.08 15.19 8.84
CA THR A 26 0.38 14.64 7.67
C THR A 26 0.56 13.13 7.60
N LEU A 27 -0.55 12.41 7.56
CA LEU A 27 -0.62 10.97 7.35
C LEU A 27 -0.95 10.70 5.88
N VAL A 28 -0.12 9.89 5.22
CA VAL A 28 -0.29 9.52 3.82
C VAL A 28 -0.61 8.03 3.74
N PHE A 29 -1.84 7.70 3.35
CA PHE A 29 -2.32 6.34 3.23
C PHE A 29 -2.14 5.82 1.80
N LEU A 30 -1.46 4.68 1.67
CA LEU A 30 -1.10 4.06 0.40
C LEU A 30 -1.75 2.67 0.31
N PRO A 31 -2.87 2.52 -0.44
CA PRO A 31 -3.55 1.25 -0.61
C PRO A 31 -2.72 0.19 -1.35
N GLY A 32 -3.10 -1.07 -1.12
CA GLY A 32 -2.53 -2.23 -1.78
C GLY A 32 -2.92 -2.38 -3.25
N LEU A 33 -2.40 -3.43 -3.87
CA LEU A 33 -2.67 -3.75 -5.27
C LEU A 33 -4.15 -4.11 -5.46
N THR A 34 -4.77 -3.55 -6.49
CA THR A 34 -6.19 -3.69 -6.86
C THR A 34 -7.20 -3.11 -5.86
N ALA A 35 -6.75 -2.57 -4.74
CA ALA A 35 -7.56 -1.78 -3.82
C ALA A 35 -7.60 -0.29 -4.24
N ASP A 36 -8.47 0.49 -3.61
CA ASP A 36 -8.59 1.93 -3.78
C ASP A 36 -8.55 2.66 -2.43
N HIS A 37 -8.74 3.99 -2.44
CA HIS A 37 -8.69 4.85 -1.25
C HIS A 37 -9.59 4.36 -0.11
N ARG A 38 -10.71 3.68 -0.39
CA ARG A 38 -11.66 3.16 0.61
C ARG A 38 -11.06 2.09 1.52
N LEU A 39 -9.94 1.48 1.13
CA LEU A 39 -9.22 0.53 1.99
C LEU A 39 -8.86 1.14 3.35
N PHE A 40 -8.70 2.47 3.39
CA PHE A 40 -8.34 3.21 4.60
C PHE A 40 -9.49 4.05 5.20
N ASP A 41 -10.75 3.83 4.80
CA ASP A 41 -11.90 4.60 5.30
C ASP A 41 -11.95 4.70 6.83
N LYS A 42 -11.70 3.59 7.53
CA LYS A 42 -11.70 3.56 9.01
C LYS A 42 -10.54 4.33 9.63
N GLN A 43 -9.38 4.34 8.99
CA GLN A 43 -8.22 5.12 9.39
C GLN A 43 -8.45 6.61 9.12
N ILE A 44 -8.92 6.95 7.92
CA ILE A 44 -9.24 8.31 7.52
C ILE A 44 -10.25 8.91 8.49
N GLN A 45 -11.38 8.24 8.72
CA GLN A 45 -12.42 8.67 9.64
C GLN A 45 -11.90 8.92 11.07
N HIS A 46 -10.91 8.13 11.49
CA HIS A 46 -10.31 8.24 12.82
C HIS A 46 -9.36 9.44 12.94
N PHE A 47 -8.61 9.75 11.88
CA PHE A 47 -7.51 10.73 11.94
C PHE A 47 -7.84 12.10 11.35
N GLU A 48 -8.78 12.23 10.38
CA GLU A 48 -8.97 13.44 9.57
C GLU A 48 -9.35 14.71 10.37
N ASN A 49 -9.87 14.58 11.58
CA ASN A 49 -10.23 15.71 12.45
C ASN A 49 -9.04 16.20 13.31
N ARG A 50 -7.94 15.43 13.38
CA ARG A 50 -6.78 15.73 14.26
C ARG A 50 -5.48 15.87 13.52
N GLN A 51 -5.37 15.21 12.36
CA GLN A 51 -4.19 15.17 11.53
C GLN A 51 -4.54 15.60 10.08
N ASN A 52 -3.57 16.11 9.36
CA ASN A 52 -3.71 16.19 7.92
C ASN A 52 -3.67 14.78 7.32
N VAL A 53 -4.52 14.54 6.33
CA VAL A 53 -4.65 13.21 5.73
C VAL A 53 -4.61 13.32 4.20
N ILE A 54 -3.82 12.45 3.58
CA ILE A 54 -3.80 12.22 2.14
C ILE A 54 -3.98 10.72 1.88
N VAL A 55 -4.83 10.38 0.92
CA VAL A 55 -4.95 9.03 0.38
C VAL A 55 -5.13 9.11 -1.13
N TRP A 56 -4.63 8.15 -1.89
CA TRP A 56 -4.76 8.13 -3.33
C TRP A 56 -5.41 6.86 -3.86
N ASP A 57 -5.97 6.95 -5.06
CA ASP A 57 -6.11 5.79 -5.92
C ASP A 57 -4.78 5.64 -6.66
N ALA A 58 -4.07 4.55 -6.41
CA ALA A 58 -2.75 4.36 -7.01
C ALA A 58 -2.82 4.41 -8.56
N PRO A 59 -1.74 4.77 -9.26
CA PRO A 59 -1.71 4.80 -10.72
C PRO A 59 -2.35 3.56 -11.36
N ALA A 60 -3.28 3.77 -12.28
CA ALA A 60 -4.15 2.78 -12.96
C ALA A 60 -5.28 2.16 -12.12
N HIS A 61 -5.37 2.44 -10.80
CA HIS A 61 -6.43 1.89 -9.94
C HIS A 61 -7.66 2.81 -9.92
N ALA A 62 -8.83 2.21 -9.74
CA ALA A 62 -10.12 2.87 -9.53
C ALA A 62 -10.29 4.19 -10.31
N SER A 63 -10.36 5.35 -9.63
CA SER A 63 -10.53 6.67 -10.26
C SER A 63 -9.31 7.13 -11.07
N SER A 64 -8.12 6.59 -10.79
CA SER A 64 -6.90 6.86 -11.57
C SER A 64 -6.82 6.07 -12.88
N TRP A 65 -7.95 5.71 -13.45
CA TRP A 65 -8.09 5.09 -14.77
C TRP A 65 -8.81 6.05 -15.73
N PRO A 66 -8.42 6.11 -17.03
CA PRO A 66 -7.42 5.31 -17.75
C PRO A 66 -5.96 5.74 -17.49
N PHE A 67 -5.04 4.77 -17.55
CA PHE A 67 -3.63 4.99 -17.28
C PHE A 67 -2.75 4.05 -18.13
N ARG A 68 -1.65 4.57 -18.70
CA ARG A 68 -0.69 3.74 -19.46
C ARG A 68 0.24 3.01 -18.49
N PHE A 69 0.56 1.75 -18.80
CA PHE A 69 1.46 0.91 -18.00
C PHE A 69 2.95 1.09 -18.35
N ASP A 70 3.35 2.32 -18.63
CA ASP A 70 4.73 2.72 -18.92
C ASP A 70 5.32 3.47 -17.72
N PHE A 71 5.37 2.78 -16.57
CA PHE A 71 5.91 3.30 -15.32
C PHE A 71 6.42 2.17 -14.43
N ASP A 72 7.33 2.48 -13.52
CA ASP A 72 7.85 1.56 -12.52
C ASP A 72 7.44 1.96 -11.08
N LEU A 73 7.94 1.22 -10.09
CA LEU A 73 7.64 1.49 -8.68
C LEU A 73 8.24 2.84 -8.22
N PHE A 74 9.38 3.25 -8.79
CA PHE A 74 10.01 4.52 -8.49
C PHE A 74 9.28 5.71 -9.11
N ASP A 75 8.63 5.53 -10.27
CA ASP A 75 7.74 6.55 -10.83
C ASP A 75 6.56 6.82 -9.90
N LYS A 76 5.97 5.78 -9.27
CA LYS A 76 4.95 5.95 -8.24
C LYS A 76 5.45 6.80 -7.08
N ALA A 77 6.66 6.52 -6.59
CA ALA A 77 7.28 7.28 -5.50
C ALA A 77 7.56 8.75 -5.89
N LYS A 78 8.00 9.02 -7.12
CA LYS A 78 8.20 10.38 -7.62
C LYS A 78 6.88 11.15 -7.73
N TRP A 79 5.85 10.55 -8.33
CA TRP A 79 4.53 11.20 -8.42
C TRP A 79 3.91 11.46 -7.06
N LEU A 80 4.18 10.58 -6.08
CA LEU A 80 3.78 10.82 -4.69
C LEU A 80 4.52 12.04 -4.12
N ASP A 81 5.84 12.17 -4.35
CA ASP A 81 6.62 13.35 -3.94
C ASP A 81 6.10 14.63 -4.58
N ASP A 82 5.75 14.59 -5.87
CA ASP A 82 5.16 15.72 -6.58
C ASP A 82 3.80 16.13 -5.98
N ILE A 83 2.94 15.17 -5.65
CA ILE A 83 1.66 15.41 -4.98
C ILE A 83 1.89 16.06 -3.60
N LEU A 84 2.84 15.54 -2.82
CA LEU A 84 3.17 16.09 -1.51
C LEU A 84 3.72 17.52 -1.61
N ASN A 85 4.59 17.79 -2.59
CA ASN A 85 5.11 19.13 -2.86
C ASN A 85 3.98 20.10 -3.27
N GLN A 86 3.01 19.65 -4.09
CA GLN A 86 1.82 20.43 -4.47
C GLN A 86 0.95 20.78 -3.25
N GLU A 87 0.87 19.90 -2.26
CA GLU A 87 0.16 20.13 -1.00
C GLU A 87 0.99 20.85 0.07
N GLY A 88 2.25 21.18 -0.21
CA GLY A 88 3.15 21.83 0.75
C GLY A 88 3.64 20.93 1.88
N ILE A 89 3.59 19.61 1.70
CA ILE A 89 3.96 18.62 2.72
C ILE A 89 5.42 18.21 2.55
N THR A 90 6.21 18.38 3.59
CA THR A 90 7.66 18.14 3.55
C THR A 90 8.10 16.83 4.21
N LYS A 91 7.48 16.45 5.33
CA LYS A 91 7.86 15.26 6.13
C LYS A 91 6.61 14.51 6.63
N PRO A 92 5.89 13.80 5.76
CA PRO A 92 4.74 13.01 6.16
C PRO A 92 5.12 11.74 6.93
N VAL A 93 4.15 11.13 7.60
CA VAL A 93 4.17 9.71 7.97
C VAL A 93 3.51 8.92 6.84
N MET A 94 4.28 8.03 6.24
CA MET A 94 3.78 7.11 5.21
C MET A 94 3.19 5.86 5.86
N ILE A 95 1.96 5.51 5.50
CA ILE A 95 1.24 4.34 6.01
C ILE A 95 0.82 3.52 4.79
N GLY A 96 1.55 2.44 4.52
CA GLY A 96 1.34 1.64 3.32
C GLY A 96 0.85 0.23 3.64
N GLN A 97 -0.26 -0.19 3.04
CA GLN A 97 -0.74 -1.56 3.08
C GLN A 97 -0.25 -2.33 1.84
N SER A 98 0.31 -3.53 2.03
CA SER A 98 0.73 -4.41 0.93
C SER A 98 1.58 -3.67 -0.12
N MET A 99 1.12 -3.53 -1.36
CA MET A 99 1.79 -2.78 -2.42
C MET A 99 2.08 -1.32 -2.03
N GLY A 100 1.23 -0.70 -1.23
CA GLY A 100 1.45 0.65 -0.70
C GLY A 100 2.69 0.74 0.20
N GLY A 101 2.98 -0.32 0.96
CA GLY A 101 4.21 -0.42 1.76
C GLY A 101 5.48 -0.49 0.90
N TYR A 102 5.42 -1.14 -0.27
CA TYR A 102 6.53 -1.13 -1.22
C TYR A 102 6.73 0.25 -1.88
N VAL A 103 5.64 0.99 -2.15
CA VAL A 103 5.75 2.38 -2.61
C VAL A 103 6.44 3.25 -1.55
N GLY A 104 6.07 3.11 -0.27
CA GLY A 104 6.74 3.79 0.84
C GLY A 104 8.23 3.48 0.94
N GLN A 105 8.64 2.22 0.74
CA GLN A 105 10.07 1.83 0.72
C GLN A 105 10.80 2.39 -0.51
N ALA A 106 10.17 2.41 -1.69
CA ALA A 106 10.74 3.04 -2.88
C ALA A 106 10.88 4.57 -2.68
N TYR A 107 9.93 5.20 -1.99
CA TYR A 107 10.01 6.61 -1.61
C TYR A 107 11.17 6.86 -0.64
N ALA A 108 11.34 6.02 0.40
CA ALA A 108 12.46 6.11 1.32
C ALA A 108 13.82 5.97 0.62
N GLN A 109 13.91 5.11 -0.39
CA GLN A 109 15.13 4.93 -1.20
C GLN A 109 15.48 6.17 -2.01
N LEU A 110 14.47 6.86 -2.59
CA LEU A 110 14.69 8.07 -3.38
C LEU A 110 14.88 9.33 -2.51
N TYR A 111 14.17 9.40 -1.39
CA TYR A 111 14.07 10.58 -0.55
C TYR A 111 14.26 10.23 0.93
N PRO A 112 15.46 9.78 1.34
CA PRO A 112 15.70 9.19 2.65
C PRO A 112 15.41 10.13 3.84
N ASP A 113 15.43 11.45 3.61
CA ASP A 113 15.23 12.47 4.66
C ASP A 113 13.83 13.13 4.60
N LYS A 114 12.97 12.73 3.65
CA LYS A 114 11.66 13.34 3.44
C LYS A 114 10.51 12.62 4.17
N MET A 115 10.76 11.64 5.03
CA MET A 115 9.72 11.00 5.84
C MET A 115 9.94 11.30 7.33
N LYS A 116 8.86 11.61 8.04
CA LYS A 116 8.84 11.70 9.51
C LYS A 116 8.77 10.31 10.15
N GLY A 117 8.05 9.37 9.50
CA GLY A 117 7.88 8.00 9.95
C GLY A 117 7.30 7.09 8.86
N PHE A 118 7.40 5.79 9.07
CA PHE A 118 6.89 4.77 8.16
C PHE A 118 6.14 3.67 8.90
N VAL A 119 4.90 3.39 8.51
CA VAL A 119 4.11 2.26 8.99
C VAL A 119 3.83 1.32 7.83
N SER A 120 4.31 0.09 7.94
CA SER A 120 4.11 -0.99 6.98
C SER A 120 3.01 -1.92 7.49
N ILE A 121 1.90 -2.01 6.78
CA ILE A 121 0.76 -2.87 7.14
C ILE A 121 0.69 -4.01 6.13
N ASP A 122 0.82 -5.25 6.60
CA ASP A 122 0.72 -6.46 5.77
C ASP A 122 1.54 -6.37 4.46
N SER A 123 2.69 -5.70 4.54
CA SER A 123 3.66 -5.58 3.45
C SER A 123 4.93 -6.34 3.81
N ALA A 124 5.95 -6.31 2.95
CA ALA A 124 7.19 -7.05 3.16
C ALA A 124 8.40 -6.19 2.71
N PRO A 125 9.63 -6.57 3.08
CA PRO A 125 10.81 -5.84 2.64
C PRO A 125 11.02 -5.94 1.13
N LEU A 126 11.41 -4.82 0.53
CA LEU A 126 11.66 -4.71 -0.91
C LEU A 126 13.07 -5.21 -1.31
N GLN A 127 13.95 -5.39 -0.34
CA GLN A 127 15.33 -5.83 -0.57
C GLN A 127 15.40 -7.23 -1.19
N ARG A 128 16.28 -7.38 -2.19
CA ARG A 128 16.47 -8.62 -2.94
C ARG A 128 16.81 -9.83 -2.07
N SER A 129 17.52 -9.60 -0.96
CA SER A 129 18.00 -10.66 -0.05
C SER A 129 16.89 -11.42 0.68
N TYR A 130 15.67 -10.88 0.74
CA TYR A 130 14.52 -11.57 1.37
C TYR A 130 13.76 -12.49 0.41
N VAL A 131 13.94 -12.33 -0.89
CA VAL A 131 13.11 -12.97 -1.93
C VAL A 131 13.94 -13.94 -2.76
N THR A 132 13.41 -15.09 -3.08
CA THR A 132 14.07 -16.07 -3.94
C THR A 132 13.93 -15.70 -5.42
N ALA A 133 14.84 -16.23 -6.26
CA ALA A 133 14.75 -16.06 -7.71
C ALA A 133 13.45 -16.65 -8.29
N VAL A 134 12.96 -17.74 -7.71
CA VAL A 134 11.71 -18.38 -8.13
C VAL A 134 10.50 -17.48 -7.83
N GLU A 135 10.45 -16.87 -6.66
CA GLU A 135 9.38 -15.92 -6.29
C GLU A 135 9.36 -14.72 -7.26
N ILE A 136 10.51 -14.14 -7.57
CA ILE A 136 10.63 -13.06 -8.56
C ILE A 136 10.15 -13.52 -9.95
N TRP A 137 10.55 -14.71 -10.35
CA TRP A 137 10.14 -15.31 -11.63
C TRP A 137 8.62 -15.49 -11.70
N LEU A 138 7.97 -15.94 -10.60
CA LEU A 138 6.53 -16.08 -10.49
C LEU A 138 5.81 -14.72 -10.55
N LEU A 139 6.27 -13.74 -9.78
CA LEU A 139 5.69 -12.38 -9.78
C LEU A 139 5.60 -11.79 -11.19
N LYS A 140 6.63 -11.97 -12.00
CA LYS A 140 6.65 -11.47 -13.40
C LYS A 140 5.62 -12.15 -14.31
N ARG A 141 5.01 -13.25 -13.90
CA ARG A 141 4.10 -14.08 -14.72
C ARG A 141 2.67 -14.15 -14.22
N MET A 142 2.30 -13.26 -13.29
CA MET A 142 0.98 -13.30 -12.67
C MET A 142 -0.15 -12.80 -13.59
N GLU A 143 0.12 -11.95 -14.58
CA GLU A 143 -0.93 -11.39 -15.45
C GLU A 143 -1.77 -12.45 -16.15
N PRO A 144 -1.20 -13.45 -16.86
CA PRO A 144 -1.99 -14.50 -17.50
C PRO A 144 -2.79 -15.33 -16.49
N VAL A 145 -2.29 -15.51 -15.27
CA VAL A 145 -3.03 -16.20 -14.21
C VAL A 145 -4.34 -15.47 -13.91
N TYR A 146 -4.28 -14.16 -13.67
CA TYR A 146 -5.47 -13.34 -13.41
C TYR A 146 -6.38 -13.20 -14.63
N ALA A 147 -5.81 -13.16 -15.84
CA ALA A 147 -6.58 -13.04 -17.08
C ALA A 147 -7.45 -14.28 -17.38
N HIS A 148 -6.95 -15.47 -17.04
CA HIS A 148 -7.62 -16.74 -17.35
C HIS A 148 -8.38 -17.35 -16.16
N TYR A 149 -8.16 -16.83 -14.93
CA TYR A 149 -8.87 -17.32 -13.76
C TYR A 149 -10.34 -16.88 -13.81
N PRO A 150 -11.33 -17.77 -13.64
CA PRO A 150 -12.74 -17.39 -13.76
C PRO A 150 -13.12 -16.25 -12.81
N TRP A 151 -13.72 -15.18 -13.34
CA TRP A 151 -13.96 -13.93 -12.58
C TRP A 151 -14.71 -14.13 -11.26
N LYS A 152 -15.77 -14.96 -11.26
CA LYS A 152 -16.53 -15.26 -10.04
C LYS A 152 -15.67 -15.88 -8.94
N TRP A 153 -14.74 -16.75 -9.32
CA TRP A 153 -13.80 -17.40 -8.38
C TRP A 153 -12.71 -16.42 -7.93
N LEU A 154 -12.22 -15.59 -8.85
CA LEU A 154 -11.26 -14.55 -8.54
C LEU A 154 -11.83 -13.52 -7.56
N LEU A 155 -13.06 -13.06 -7.79
CA LEU A 155 -13.77 -12.15 -6.91
C LEU A 155 -13.96 -12.75 -5.51
N LYS A 156 -14.35 -14.02 -5.43
CA LYS A 156 -14.48 -14.72 -4.15
C LYS A 156 -13.13 -14.89 -3.44
N SER A 157 -12.16 -15.50 -4.11
CA SER A 157 -10.85 -15.78 -3.50
C SER A 157 -10.07 -14.50 -3.17
N GLY A 158 -10.18 -13.45 -3.99
CA GLY A 158 -9.54 -12.17 -3.77
C GLY A 158 -10.12 -11.39 -2.60
N SER A 159 -11.44 -11.48 -2.37
CA SER A 159 -12.06 -10.80 -1.24
C SER A 159 -11.97 -11.61 0.07
N GLU A 160 -12.22 -12.92 0.02
CA GLU A 160 -12.18 -13.78 1.20
C GLU A 160 -10.75 -14.15 1.62
N GLY A 161 -9.81 -14.18 0.68
CA GLY A 161 -8.41 -14.55 0.94
C GLY A 161 -7.55 -13.44 1.56
N VAL A 162 -8.00 -12.18 1.50
CA VAL A 162 -7.23 -11.05 2.03
C VAL A 162 -7.79 -10.49 3.34
N ALA A 163 -9.01 -10.85 3.73
CA ALA A 163 -9.64 -10.36 4.96
C ALA A 163 -10.36 -11.47 5.70
N THR A 164 -10.41 -11.37 7.03
CA THR A 164 -11.10 -12.31 7.92
C THR A 164 -12.43 -11.78 8.42
N SER A 165 -12.57 -10.45 8.52
CA SER A 165 -13.82 -9.80 8.94
C SER A 165 -14.81 -9.68 7.78
N ASP A 166 -16.11 -9.67 8.09
CA ASP A 166 -17.16 -9.44 7.09
C ASP A 166 -17.02 -8.04 6.46
N TYR A 167 -16.66 -7.03 7.27
CA TYR A 167 -16.42 -5.69 6.75
C TYR A 167 -15.28 -5.67 5.72
N GLY A 168 -14.12 -6.24 6.07
CA GLY A 168 -12.96 -6.28 5.18
C GLY A 168 -13.22 -7.05 3.90
N ARG A 169 -13.90 -8.21 3.99
CA ARG A 169 -14.30 -9.02 2.83
C ARG A 169 -15.27 -8.29 1.90
N ASN A 170 -16.31 -7.66 2.47
CA ASN A 170 -17.30 -6.92 1.69
C ASN A 170 -16.65 -5.70 1.02
N LEU A 171 -15.86 -4.92 1.74
CA LEU A 171 -15.15 -3.77 1.19
C LEU A 171 -14.21 -4.18 0.05
N MET A 172 -13.39 -5.21 0.23
CA MET A 172 -12.52 -5.70 -0.84
C MET A 172 -13.31 -6.19 -2.05
N ARG A 173 -14.43 -6.88 -1.82
CA ARG A 173 -15.33 -7.31 -2.88
C ARG A 173 -15.89 -6.10 -3.66
N GLU A 174 -16.33 -5.05 -3.00
CA GLU A 174 -16.83 -3.82 -3.64
C GLU A 174 -15.74 -3.14 -4.46
N MET A 175 -14.52 -3.03 -3.94
CA MET A 175 -13.38 -2.50 -4.69
C MET A 175 -13.08 -3.34 -5.94
N MET A 176 -13.10 -4.67 -5.84
CA MET A 176 -12.93 -5.56 -6.99
C MET A 176 -14.06 -5.44 -8.02
N LEU A 177 -15.31 -5.18 -7.59
CA LEU A 177 -16.44 -5.00 -8.49
C LEU A 177 -16.31 -3.75 -9.39
N THR A 178 -15.43 -2.81 -9.09
CA THR A 178 -15.10 -1.70 -10.02
C THR A 178 -14.48 -2.21 -11.34
N TYR A 179 -14.03 -3.45 -11.37
CA TYR A 179 -13.48 -4.15 -12.54
C TYR A 179 -14.48 -5.13 -13.16
N ASP A 180 -15.73 -5.22 -12.66
CA ASP A 180 -16.73 -6.13 -13.21
C ASP A 180 -17.00 -5.82 -14.69
N GLY A 181 -17.12 -6.87 -15.51
CA GLY A 181 -17.17 -6.74 -16.97
C GLY A 181 -15.83 -6.39 -17.65
N ASN A 182 -14.76 -6.12 -16.90
CA ASN A 182 -13.43 -5.81 -17.44
C ASN A 182 -12.29 -6.55 -16.72
N GLN A 183 -12.38 -7.87 -16.65
CA GLN A 183 -11.36 -8.71 -16.02
C GLN A 183 -9.96 -8.49 -16.62
N LYS A 184 -9.88 -8.15 -17.92
CA LYS A 184 -8.62 -7.83 -18.58
C LYS A 184 -7.92 -6.65 -17.89
N ARG A 185 -8.67 -5.60 -17.54
CA ARG A 185 -8.14 -4.44 -16.81
C ARG A 185 -7.60 -4.88 -15.43
N TYR A 186 -8.37 -5.69 -14.69
CA TYR A 186 -7.92 -6.24 -13.40
C TYR A 186 -6.60 -7.00 -13.54
N ALA A 187 -6.53 -7.92 -14.52
CA ALA A 187 -5.33 -8.71 -14.79
C ALA A 187 -4.12 -7.85 -15.17
N GLN A 188 -4.32 -6.82 -16.00
CA GLN A 188 -3.26 -5.87 -16.38
C GLN A 188 -2.74 -5.10 -15.17
N ILE A 189 -3.61 -4.58 -14.30
CA ILE A 189 -3.22 -3.85 -13.09
C ILE A 189 -2.45 -4.77 -12.15
N ALA A 190 -2.98 -5.95 -11.85
CA ALA A 190 -2.35 -6.93 -10.97
C ALA A 190 -1.01 -7.40 -11.53
N GLY A 191 -0.98 -7.79 -12.81
CA GLY A 191 0.24 -8.26 -13.48
C GLY A 191 1.31 -7.18 -13.58
N HIS A 192 0.94 -5.94 -13.92
CA HIS A 192 1.86 -4.82 -13.94
C HIS A 192 2.42 -4.53 -12.55
N GLY A 193 1.56 -4.50 -11.53
CA GLY A 193 1.98 -4.29 -10.14
C GLY A 193 3.03 -5.30 -9.70
N PHE A 194 2.82 -6.58 -9.95
CA PHE A 194 3.80 -7.63 -9.64
C PHE A 194 5.08 -7.53 -10.48
N ARG A 195 5.00 -7.13 -11.76
CA ARG A 195 6.20 -6.93 -12.59
C ARG A 195 7.07 -5.79 -12.09
N ILE A 196 6.48 -4.63 -11.75
CA ILE A 196 7.26 -3.50 -11.24
C ILE A 196 7.82 -3.75 -9.85
N LEU A 197 7.11 -4.53 -9.01
CA LEU A 197 7.61 -5.02 -7.73
C LEU A 197 8.84 -5.91 -7.94
N ALA A 198 8.74 -6.93 -8.79
CA ALA A 198 9.84 -7.80 -9.12
C ALA A 198 11.05 -7.04 -9.70
N ALA A 199 10.82 -6.10 -10.61
CA ALA A 199 11.86 -5.25 -11.19
C ALA A 199 12.54 -4.36 -10.14
N ALA A 200 11.80 -3.83 -9.15
CA ALA A 200 12.39 -3.08 -8.05
C ALA A 200 13.27 -3.96 -7.16
N MET A 201 12.83 -5.18 -6.84
CA MET A 201 13.65 -6.15 -6.09
C MET A 201 14.94 -6.53 -6.85
N GLU A 202 14.88 -6.68 -8.16
CA GLU A 202 16.06 -7.00 -8.99
C GLU A 202 17.09 -5.88 -9.10
N LYS A 203 16.70 -4.63 -8.79
CA LYS A 203 17.66 -3.51 -8.70
C LYS A 203 18.64 -3.69 -7.54
N ASP A 204 18.34 -4.60 -6.61
CA ASP A 204 19.17 -4.95 -5.44
C ASP A 204 19.65 -3.73 -4.64
N LEU A 205 18.76 -2.75 -4.47
CA LEU A 205 19.01 -1.56 -3.69
C LEU A 205 18.78 -1.82 -2.19
N PRO A 206 19.41 -1.05 -1.29
CA PRO A 206 19.32 -1.28 0.14
C PRO A 206 17.92 -1.04 0.72
N TYR A 207 17.10 -0.17 0.12
CA TYR A 207 15.76 0.20 0.62
C TYR A 207 15.72 0.45 2.13
N GLU A 208 16.75 1.15 2.61
CA GLU A 208 16.92 1.44 4.03
C GLU A 208 15.88 2.46 4.50
N ILE A 209 15.20 2.16 5.61
CA ILE A 209 14.28 3.08 6.27
C ILE A 209 15.06 3.83 7.35
N LYS A 210 15.35 5.12 7.12
CA LYS A 210 16.13 5.95 8.02
C LYS A 210 15.30 6.70 9.08
N CYS A 211 13.99 6.75 8.91
CA CYS A 211 13.08 7.32 9.90
C CYS A 211 12.56 6.25 10.88
N PRO A 212 11.93 6.62 12.00
CA PRO A 212 11.18 5.70 12.83
C PRO A 212 10.18 4.89 11.98
N ALA A 213 10.07 3.59 12.28
CA ALA A 213 9.18 2.70 11.53
C ALA A 213 8.48 1.69 12.43
N LEU A 214 7.31 1.21 11.96
CA LEU A 214 6.50 0.18 12.60
C LEU A 214 6.03 -0.82 11.55
N LEU A 215 6.16 -2.11 11.83
CA LEU A 215 5.60 -3.20 11.05
C LEU A 215 4.32 -3.70 11.74
N ILE A 216 3.25 -3.84 10.98
CA ILE A 216 1.97 -4.43 11.41
C ILE A 216 1.68 -5.59 10.47
N CYS A 217 1.34 -6.76 11.01
CA CYS A 217 1.02 -7.94 10.20
C CYS A 217 -0.06 -8.79 10.84
N GLY A 218 -1.05 -9.19 10.05
CA GLY A 218 -2.09 -10.11 10.48
C GLY A 218 -1.54 -11.51 10.73
N THR A 219 -1.99 -12.19 11.81
CA THR A 219 -1.54 -13.57 12.11
C THR A 219 -2.10 -14.60 11.14
N GLN A 220 -3.14 -14.25 10.37
CA GLN A 220 -3.73 -15.05 9.31
C GLN A 220 -3.47 -14.49 7.91
N ASP A 221 -2.40 -13.71 7.75
CA ASP A 221 -1.99 -13.21 6.43
C ASP A 221 -1.38 -14.35 5.59
N HIS A 222 -2.14 -14.82 4.61
CA HIS A 222 -1.74 -15.85 3.66
C HIS A 222 -1.31 -15.30 2.29
N ALA A 223 -1.17 -13.97 2.14
CA ALA A 223 -0.70 -13.37 0.89
C ALA A 223 0.80 -13.62 0.70
N GLY A 224 1.11 -14.58 -0.14
CA GLY A 224 2.49 -15.00 -0.39
C GLY A 224 3.19 -15.48 0.90
N SER A 225 4.34 -14.89 1.19
CA SER A 225 5.15 -15.22 2.38
C SER A 225 5.22 -14.05 3.38
N CYS A 226 4.19 -13.21 3.46
CA CYS A 226 4.17 -11.97 4.22
C CYS A 226 4.60 -12.17 5.69
N ILE A 227 4.02 -13.16 6.39
CA ILE A 227 4.38 -13.50 7.78
C ILE A 227 5.88 -13.83 7.91
N ARG A 228 6.40 -14.68 7.01
CA ARG A 228 7.82 -15.08 7.01
C ARG A 228 8.73 -13.86 6.80
N TYR A 229 8.36 -12.99 5.87
CA TYR A 229 9.15 -11.82 5.54
C TYR A 229 9.13 -10.78 6.65
N ASN A 230 7.99 -10.52 7.29
CA ASN A 230 7.91 -9.60 8.42
C ASN A 230 8.73 -10.09 9.63
N LYS A 231 8.70 -11.40 9.93
CA LYS A 231 9.58 -11.99 10.97
C LYS A 231 11.05 -11.78 10.66
N ALA A 232 11.46 -12.00 9.41
CA ALA A 232 12.84 -11.82 8.98
C ALA A 232 13.24 -10.33 8.99
N TRP A 233 12.37 -9.45 8.52
CA TRP A 233 12.59 -8.01 8.49
C TRP A 233 12.81 -7.45 9.89
N HIS A 234 11.88 -7.73 10.81
CA HIS A 234 12.03 -7.36 12.23
C HIS A 234 13.34 -7.90 12.83
N ARG A 235 13.65 -9.19 12.62
CA ARG A 235 14.87 -9.80 13.16
C ARG A 235 16.13 -9.10 12.68
N ASN A 236 16.19 -8.74 11.40
CA ASN A 236 17.39 -8.18 10.78
C ASN A 236 17.55 -6.67 11.04
N THR A 237 16.45 -5.91 11.07
CA THR A 237 16.48 -4.44 11.18
C THR A 237 16.15 -3.92 12.57
N LYS A 238 15.54 -4.75 13.44
CA LYS A 238 15.00 -4.37 14.76
C LYS A 238 13.82 -3.39 14.68
N ILE A 239 13.29 -3.09 13.50
CA ILE A 239 12.04 -2.33 13.39
C ILE A 239 10.95 -3.06 14.20
N PRO A 240 10.22 -2.38 15.12
CA PRO A 240 9.14 -3.01 15.87
C PRO A 240 8.12 -3.70 14.97
N LEU A 241 7.67 -4.89 15.36
CA LEU A 241 6.65 -5.66 14.65
C LEU A 241 5.52 -6.01 15.61
N THR A 242 4.31 -5.61 15.27
CA THR A 242 3.09 -5.94 16.01
C THR A 242 2.22 -6.89 15.19
N TRP A 243 1.82 -8.00 15.81
CA TRP A 243 0.91 -8.97 15.23
C TRP A 243 -0.53 -8.59 15.54
N ILE A 244 -1.40 -8.63 14.52
CA ILE A 244 -2.84 -8.44 14.69
C ILE A 244 -3.50 -9.81 14.70
N GLU A 245 -3.88 -10.26 15.90
CA GLU A 245 -4.43 -11.59 16.09
C GLU A 245 -5.76 -11.79 15.34
N GLY A 246 -5.82 -12.87 14.57
CA GLY A 246 -6.99 -13.25 13.78
C GLY A 246 -7.23 -12.40 12.53
N ALA A 247 -6.37 -11.42 12.20
CA ALA A 247 -6.49 -10.62 10.99
C ALA A 247 -5.77 -11.28 9.80
N GLY A 248 -6.32 -11.05 8.61
CA GLY A 248 -5.73 -11.44 7.32
C GLY A 248 -4.76 -10.41 6.76
N HIS A 249 -4.64 -10.38 5.44
CA HIS A 249 -3.76 -9.45 4.70
C HIS A 249 -4.23 -7.97 4.73
N ASN A 250 -5.50 -7.74 5.02
CA ASN A 250 -6.05 -6.40 5.21
C ASN A 250 -6.31 -6.15 6.70
N SER A 251 -5.30 -6.25 7.55
CA SER A 251 -5.45 -6.13 9.00
C SER A 251 -6.02 -4.78 9.43
N ASN A 252 -5.81 -3.72 8.65
CA ASN A 252 -6.40 -2.40 8.87
C ASN A 252 -7.93 -2.35 8.69
N THR A 253 -8.50 -3.27 7.91
CA THR A 253 -9.97 -3.43 7.77
C THR A 253 -10.53 -4.52 8.68
N ASP A 254 -9.74 -5.51 9.02
CA ASP A 254 -10.17 -6.60 9.91
C ASP A 254 -10.24 -6.16 11.38
N LYS A 255 -9.30 -5.34 11.82
CA LYS A 255 -9.17 -4.85 13.21
C LYS A 255 -8.85 -3.34 13.22
N PRO A 256 -9.73 -2.49 12.65
CA PRO A 256 -9.44 -1.08 12.43
C PRO A 256 -9.11 -0.32 13.72
N GLU A 257 -9.82 -0.60 14.84
CA GLU A 257 -9.59 0.09 16.10
C GLU A 257 -8.20 -0.26 16.69
N GLN A 258 -7.75 -1.51 16.52
CA GLN A 258 -6.44 -1.93 16.99
C GLN A 258 -5.33 -1.29 16.15
N VAL A 259 -5.48 -1.30 14.81
CA VAL A 259 -4.52 -0.68 13.91
C VAL A 259 -4.46 0.84 14.11
N ASN A 260 -5.61 1.50 14.32
CA ASN A 260 -5.67 2.94 14.62
C ASN A 260 -4.91 3.29 15.90
N ARG A 261 -5.09 2.52 16.99
CA ARG A 261 -4.33 2.73 18.24
C ARG A 261 -2.83 2.59 18.03
N LEU A 262 -2.38 1.57 17.28
CA LEU A 262 -0.94 1.39 17.00
C LEU A 262 -0.36 2.55 16.20
N ILE A 263 -1.11 3.09 15.24
CA ILE A 263 -0.71 4.28 14.49
C ILE A 263 -0.67 5.51 15.42
N GLU A 264 -1.66 5.70 16.32
CA GLU A 264 -1.65 6.80 17.30
C GLU A 264 -0.44 6.72 18.23
N GLU A 265 -0.17 5.56 18.81
CA GLU A 265 0.98 5.33 19.67
C GLU A 265 2.31 5.59 18.94
N PHE A 266 2.40 5.12 17.69
CA PHE A 266 3.57 5.38 16.85
C PHE A 266 3.77 6.87 16.60
N ILE A 267 2.71 7.59 16.23
CA ILE A 267 2.75 9.05 15.99
C ILE A 267 3.17 9.79 17.25
N ALA A 268 2.59 9.46 18.41
CA ALA A 268 2.92 10.10 19.68
C ALA A 268 4.40 9.93 20.07
N ASN A 269 5.03 8.84 19.69
CA ASN A 269 6.43 8.56 19.97
C ASN A 269 7.43 9.25 19.04
N ILE A 270 6.97 9.81 17.90
CA ILE A 270 7.86 10.47 16.92
C ILE A 270 7.65 12.00 16.84
N LEU A 271 6.66 12.54 17.55
CA LEU A 271 6.45 13.98 17.66
C LEU A 271 7.45 14.62 18.60
#